data_48743f748e4527e3844edc1228e9566d
#
_entry.id   48743f748e4527e3844edc1228e9566d
#
_cell.length_a   1.000
_cell.length_b   1.000
_cell.length_c   1.000
_cell.angle_alpha   90.00
_cell.angle_beta   90.00
_cell.angle_gamma   90.00
#
_symmetry.space_group_name_H-M   'P 1'
#
loop_
_entity.id
_entity.type
_entity.pdbx_description
1 polymer ?
#
loop_
_entity_poly.entity_id
_entity_poly.type
_entity_poly.pdbx_seq_one_letter_code
_entity_poly.pdbx_strand_id
1 'polypeptide(L)'
;ITTADDKLCKMIEPNVVVTSKRFEAIKQLSDEGIYTGILLMPILPFINDTEENIRGILDYCVRAKVKGIINFDMGVTLRDGNREYFYKKLDEHFPGLKEKYIRMYGNSYQLSSPNIRQLNMIYKSECIKNGIMCDVNECFEYLNKYEDKYGGEQISLI
;
A
#
# COMPACT_ATOMS: atom_id res chain seq x y z
N ILE A 1 2.05 1.76 -2.82
CA ILE A 1 3.38 1.71 -2.15
C ILE A 1 3.52 0.36 -1.47
N THR A 2 4.61 -0.33 -1.75
CA THR A 2 4.86 -1.71 -1.26
C THR A 2 6.04 -1.78 -0.30
N THR A 3 7.07 -0.99 -0.54
CA THR A 3 8.30 -1.02 0.26
C THR A 3 8.91 0.37 0.44
N ALA A 4 9.61 0.57 1.55
CA ALA A 4 10.39 1.78 1.83
C ALA A 4 11.78 1.75 1.14
N ASP A 5 12.26 0.56 0.78
CA ASP A 5 13.57 0.36 0.15
C ASP A 5 13.47 0.50 -1.37
N ASP A 6 14.16 1.48 -1.93
CA ASP A 6 14.20 1.74 -3.37
C ASP A 6 14.85 0.60 -4.19
N LYS A 7 15.78 -0.16 -3.59
CA LYS A 7 16.39 -1.30 -4.28
C LYS A 7 15.40 -2.45 -4.39
N LEU A 8 14.71 -2.76 -3.29
CA LEU A 8 13.64 -3.75 -3.29
C LEU A 8 12.49 -3.30 -4.20
N CYS A 9 12.13 -2.02 -4.18
CA CYS A 9 11.12 -1.46 -5.07
C CYS A 9 11.43 -1.74 -6.55
N LYS A 10 12.67 -1.48 -7.00
CA LYS A 10 13.08 -1.78 -8.39
C LYS A 10 12.97 -3.27 -8.75
N MET A 11 13.14 -4.15 -7.77
CA MET A 11 13.07 -5.60 -7.96
C MET A 11 11.64 -6.10 -8.09
N ILE A 12 10.73 -5.64 -7.20
CA ILE A 12 9.35 -6.12 -7.13
C ILE A 12 8.38 -5.30 -7.99
N GLU A 13 8.74 -4.06 -8.31
CA GLU A 13 7.97 -3.13 -9.15
C GLU A 13 8.88 -2.53 -10.26
N PRO A 14 9.45 -3.32 -11.19
CA PRO A 14 10.53 -2.89 -12.07
C PRO A 14 10.17 -1.76 -13.03
N ASN A 15 8.88 -1.55 -13.32
CA ASN A 15 8.40 -0.56 -14.29
C ASN A 15 7.81 0.70 -13.65
N VAL A 16 8.05 0.92 -12.36
CA VAL A 16 7.54 2.10 -11.67
C VAL A 16 8.67 2.92 -11.04
N VAL A 17 8.38 4.18 -10.80
CA VAL A 17 9.29 5.07 -10.10
C VAL A 17 9.47 4.60 -8.65
N VAL A 18 10.70 4.62 -8.16
CA VAL A 18 11.04 4.16 -6.81
C VAL A 18 10.30 4.94 -5.71
N THR A 19 10.18 4.30 -4.56
CA THR A 19 9.36 4.81 -3.44
C THR A 19 9.76 6.21 -3.00
N SER A 20 11.06 6.48 -2.83
CA SER A 20 11.53 7.81 -2.42
C SER A 20 11.05 8.91 -3.37
N LYS A 21 11.11 8.68 -4.68
CA LYS A 21 10.67 9.65 -5.70
C LYS A 21 9.15 9.80 -5.74
N ARG A 22 8.40 8.73 -5.51
CA ARG A 22 6.94 8.82 -5.36
C ARG A 22 6.56 9.71 -4.17
N PHE A 23 7.26 9.57 -3.04
CA PHE A 23 7.01 10.41 -1.86
C PHE A 23 7.48 11.86 -2.02
N GLU A 24 8.52 12.14 -2.81
CA GLU A 24 8.85 13.52 -3.21
C GLU A 24 7.68 14.19 -3.95
N ALA A 25 7.05 13.49 -4.90
CA ALA A 25 5.88 14.01 -5.61
C ALA A 25 4.67 14.19 -4.69
N ILE A 26 4.38 13.20 -3.81
CA ILE A 26 3.32 13.30 -2.81
C ILE A 26 3.54 14.53 -1.91
N LYS A 27 4.78 14.74 -1.46
CA LYS A 27 5.11 15.89 -0.63
C LYS A 27 4.87 17.21 -1.34
N GLN A 28 5.28 17.34 -2.61
CA GLN A 28 5.03 18.55 -3.41
C GLN A 28 3.53 18.85 -3.50
N LEU A 29 2.72 17.83 -3.83
CA LEU A 29 1.26 17.99 -3.89
C LEU A 29 0.67 18.41 -2.52
N SER A 30 1.14 17.79 -1.45
CA SER A 30 0.69 18.10 -0.10
C SER A 30 1.08 19.52 0.35
N ASP A 31 2.27 19.99 -0.03
CA ASP A 31 2.73 21.35 0.28
C ASP A 31 1.91 22.41 -0.46
N GLU A 32 1.37 22.08 -1.65
CA GLU A 32 0.40 22.91 -2.40
C GLU A 32 -1.05 22.80 -1.87
N GLY A 33 -1.26 22.12 -0.75
CA GLY A 33 -2.57 21.97 -0.12
C GLY A 33 -3.46 20.90 -0.76
N ILE A 34 -2.95 20.11 -1.69
CA ILE A 34 -3.68 19.01 -2.29
C ILE A 34 -3.74 17.84 -1.31
N TYR A 35 -4.94 17.32 -1.06
CA TYR A 35 -5.12 16.15 -0.21
C TYR A 35 -4.48 14.91 -0.85
N THR A 36 -3.55 14.29 -0.14
CA THR A 36 -2.82 13.13 -0.62
C THR A 36 -3.00 11.93 0.30
N GLY A 37 -3.14 10.76 -0.31
CA GLY A 37 -3.19 9.46 0.36
C GLY A 37 -2.35 8.42 -0.36
N ILE A 38 -2.16 7.28 0.25
CA ILE A 38 -1.50 6.13 -0.36
C ILE A 38 -2.33 4.85 -0.24
N LEU A 39 -2.12 3.94 -1.20
CA LEU A 39 -2.49 2.54 -1.07
C LEU A 39 -1.25 1.77 -0.59
N LEU A 40 -1.32 1.19 0.62
CA LEU A 40 -0.28 0.35 1.20
C LEU A 40 -0.55 -1.11 0.82
N MET A 41 -0.17 -1.49 -0.38
CA MET A 41 -0.37 -2.85 -0.91
C MET A 41 0.37 -3.08 -2.23
N PRO A 42 0.68 -4.36 -2.58
CA PRO A 42 0.61 -5.54 -1.72
C PRO A 42 1.75 -5.60 -0.69
N ILE A 43 1.50 -6.28 0.43
CA ILE A 43 2.56 -6.69 1.35
C ILE A 43 2.86 -8.17 1.09
N LEU A 44 4.05 -8.44 0.56
CA LEU A 44 4.45 -9.78 0.14
C LEU A 44 5.05 -10.54 1.32
N PRO A 45 4.41 -11.63 1.79
CA PRO A 45 4.93 -12.45 2.87
C PRO A 45 6.40 -12.84 2.66
N PHE A 46 7.22 -12.74 3.71
CA PHE A 46 8.65 -13.07 3.74
C PHE A 46 9.57 -12.17 2.88
N ILE A 47 9.03 -11.13 2.24
CA ILE A 47 9.80 -10.20 1.39
C ILE A 47 9.80 -8.79 1.99
N ASN A 48 8.61 -8.19 2.10
CA ASN A 48 8.46 -6.83 2.62
C ASN A 48 7.50 -6.75 3.82
N ASP A 49 7.07 -7.89 4.36
CA ASP A 49 6.21 -8.01 5.54
C ASP A 49 7.01 -7.90 6.85
N THR A 50 7.84 -6.88 6.94
CA THR A 50 8.69 -6.60 8.09
C THR A 50 8.29 -5.33 8.80
N GLU A 51 8.54 -5.27 10.11
CA GLU A 51 8.34 -4.06 10.91
C GLU A 51 9.12 -2.87 10.34
N GLU A 52 10.37 -3.10 9.95
CA GLU A 52 11.24 -2.08 9.36
C GLU A 52 10.60 -1.47 8.10
N ASN A 53 10.08 -2.30 7.20
CA ASN A 53 9.41 -1.83 5.99
C ASN A 53 8.17 -0.99 6.30
N ILE A 54 7.29 -1.48 7.18
CA ILE A 54 6.07 -0.75 7.55
C ILE A 54 6.42 0.59 8.21
N ARG A 55 7.35 0.60 9.18
CA ARG A 55 7.79 1.86 9.81
C ARG A 55 8.44 2.80 8.81
N GLY A 56 9.28 2.30 7.89
CA GLY A 56 9.90 3.12 6.86
C GLY A 56 8.89 3.79 5.93
N ILE A 57 7.84 3.06 5.52
CA ILE A 57 6.75 3.65 4.72
C ILE A 57 5.98 4.70 5.52
N LEU A 58 5.66 4.42 6.79
CA LEU A 58 4.94 5.36 7.65
C LEU A 58 5.76 6.62 7.93
N ASP A 59 7.08 6.51 8.09
CA ASP A 59 7.99 7.66 8.21
C ASP A 59 7.97 8.54 6.93
N TYR A 60 7.95 7.92 5.76
CA TYR A 60 7.71 8.65 4.51
C TYR A 60 6.35 9.36 4.51
N CYS A 61 5.28 8.69 4.95
CA CYS A 61 3.94 9.27 5.02
C CYS A 61 3.90 10.51 5.92
N VAL A 62 4.52 10.44 7.10
CA VAL A 62 4.61 11.56 8.05
C VAL A 62 5.35 12.73 7.43
N ARG A 63 6.54 12.50 6.84
CA ARG A 63 7.34 13.55 6.19
C ARG A 63 6.66 14.18 4.99
N ALA A 64 5.88 13.40 4.24
CA ALA A 64 5.12 13.87 3.09
C ALA A 64 3.73 14.43 3.47
N LYS A 65 3.37 14.45 4.77
CA LYS A 65 2.10 14.94 5.28
C LYS A 65 0.88 14.20 4.69
N VAL A 66 1.03 12.90 4.42
CA VAL A 66 -0.04 12.03 3.90
C VAL A 66 -1.22 12.06 4.87
N LYS A 67 -2.43 12.23 4.35
CA LYS A 67 -3.65 12.36 5.14
C LYS A 67 -4.37 11.04 5.38
N GLY A 68 -4.24 10.09 4.47
CA GLY A 68 -4.90 8.79 4.58
C GLY A 68 -4.09 7.66 3.96
N ILE A 69 -4.21 6.48 4.55
CA ILE A 69 -3.59 5.25 4.05
C ILE A 69 -4.67 4.18 3.94
N ILE A 70 -4.91 3.67 2.75
CA ILE A 70 -5.79 2.53 2.53
C ILE A 70 -4.95 1.27 2.51
N ASN A 71 -5.25 0.34 3.43
CA ASN A 71 -4.70 -1.00 3.48
C ASN A 71 -5.85 -1.99 3.70
N PHE A 72 -6.04 -2.92 2.77
CA PHE A 72 -7.08 -3.95 2.90
C PHE A 72 -6.60 -5.19 3.64
N ASP A 73 -5.30 -5.52 3.50
CA ASP A 73 -4.67 -6.64 4.21
C ASP A 73 -3.14 -6.55 4.11
N MET A 74 -2.44 -7.11 5.11
CA MET A 74 -0.98 -7.31 5.08
C MET A 74 -0.68 -8.63 4.34
N GLY A 75 -0.90 -8.64 3.03
CA GLY A 75 -0.77 -9.83 2.21
C GLY A 75 -0.83 -9.54 0.72
N VAL A 76 -0.98 -10.61 -0.07
CA VAL A 76 -1.14 -10.56 -1.53
C VAL A 76 -2.22 -11.55 -1.98
N THR A 77 -2.92 -11.23 -3.06
CA THR A 77 -3.85 -12.15 -3.72
C THR A 77 -3.25 -12.69 -5.00
N LEU A 78 -3.33 -14.00 -5.20
CA LEU A 78 -2.82 -14.68 -6.39
C LEU A 78 -3.98 -15.26 -7.21
N ARG A 79 -4.37 -14.54 -8.24
CA ARG A 79 -5.36 -14.97 -9.23
C ARG A 79 -4.74 -15.99 -10.20
N ASP A 80 -5.58 -16.68 -10.96
CA ASP A 80 -5.13 -17.55 -12.03
C ASP A 80 -4.28 -16.75 -13.04
N GLY A 81 -3.17 -17.33 -13.47
CA GLY A 81 -2.16 -16.66 -14.30
C GLY A 81 -1.16 -15.79 -13.52
N ASN A 82 -1.59 -15.11 -12.46
CA ASN A 82 -0.68 -14.33 -11.61
C ASN A 82 0.20 -15.22 -10.72
N ARG A 83 -0.30 -16.38 -10.30
CA ARG A 83 0.44 -17.31 -9.44
C ARG A 83 1.69 -17.83 -10.12
N GLU A 84 1.56 -18.28 -11.36
CA GLU A 84 2.66 -18.81 -12.16
C GLU A 84 3.72 -17.75 -12.40
N TYR A 85 3.29 -16.55 -12.76
CA TYR A 85 4.19 -15.40 -12.93
C TYR A 85 4.91 -15.04 -11.63
N PHE A 86 4.17 -14.95 -10.52
CA PHE A 86 4.71 -14.62 -9.21
C PHE A 86 5.75 -15.67 -8.77
N TYR A 87 5.43 -16.95 -8.89
CA TYR A 87 6.35 -18.04 -8.53
C TYR A 87 7.59 -18.06 -9.41
N LYS A 88 7.46 -17.77 -10.70
CA LYS A 88 8.61 -17.58 -11.59
C LYS A 88 9.51 -16.44 -11.10
N LYS A 89 8.93 -15.32 -10.68
CA LYS A 89 9.70 -14.18 -10.15
C LYS A 89 10.33 -14.46 -8.78
N LEU A 90 9.70 -15.30 -7.96
CA LEU A 90 10.34 -15.78 -6.73
C LEU A 90 11.58 -16.62 -7.04
N ASP A 91 11.50 -17.54 -8.02
CA ASP A 91 12.65 -18.35 -8.44
C ASP A 91 13.80 -17.48 -8.98
N GLU A 92 13.49 -16.39 -9.70
CA GLU A 92 14.49 -15.48 -10.28
C GLU A 92 15.18 -14.60 -9.21
N HIS A 93 14.45 -14.11 -8.22
CA HIS A 93 14.93 -13.05 -7.31
C HIS A 93 15.08 -13.49 -5.86
N PHE A 94 14.38 -14.55 -5.44
CA PHE A 94 14.32 -15.03 -4.06
C PHE A 94 14.42 -16.56 -4.00
N PRO A 95 15.57 -17.15 -4.34
CA PRO A 95 15.75 -18.61 -4.40
C PRO A 95 15.29 -19.30 -3.11
N GLY A 96 14.50 -20.38 -3.24
CA GLY A 96 13.97 -21.17 -2.12
C GLY A 96 12.70 -20.60 -1.48
N LEU A 97 12.27 -19.39 -1.85
CA LEU A 97 11.09 -18.76 -1.26
C LEU A 97 9.79 -19.34 -1.83
N LYS A 98 9.78 -19.74 -3.09
CA LYS A 98 8.63 -20.39 -3.74
C LYS A 98 8.16 -21.64 -2.99
N GLU A 99 9.09 -22.52 -2.62
CA GLU A 99 8.79 -23.75 -1.87
C GLU A 99 8.17 -23.43 -0.51
N LYS A 100 8.63 -22.33 0.13
CA LYS A 100 8.05 -21.83 1.39
C LYS A 100 6.62 -21.35 1.19
N TYR A 101 6.35 -20.60 0.12
CA TYR A 101 5.00 -20.19 -0.26
C TYR A 101 4.07 -21.37 -0.51
N ILE A 102 4.50 -22.34 -1.33
CA ILE A 102 3.72 -23.54 -1.63
C ILE A 102 3.39 -24.32 -0.36
N ARG A 103 4.37 -24.51 0.54
CA ARG A 103 4.20 -25.24 1.80
C ARG A 103 3.23 -24.54 2.75
N MET A 104 3.29 -23.19 2.81
CA MET A 104 2.48 -22.43 3.76
C MET A 104 1.07 -22.16 3.25
N TYR A 105 0.92 -21.84 1.98
CA TYR A 105 -0.32 -21.34 1.43
C TYR A 105 -1.02 -22.28 0.45
N GLY A 106 -0.32 -23.28 -0.08
CA GLY A 106 -0.87 -24.19 -1.09
C GLY A 106 -1.47 -23.44 -2.26
N ASN A 107 -2.76 -23.69 -2.52
CA ASN A 107 -3.53 -23.04 -3.58
C ASN A 107 -4.43 -21.90 -3.08
N SER A 108 -4.19 -21.37 -1.87
CA SER A 108 -4.99 -20.27 -1.33
C SER A 108 -4.95 -19.06 -2.26
N TYR A 109 -6.11 -18.41 -2.44
CA TYR A 109 -6.21 -17.17 -3.21
C TYR A 109 -5.55 -16.00 -2.49
N GLN A 110 -5.79 -15.88 -1.19
CA GLN A 110 -5.23 -14.83 -0.33
C GLN A 110 -4.08 -15.39 0.50
N LEU A 111 -2.95 -14.71 0.45
CA LEU A 111 -1.72 -15.04 1.14
C LEU A 111 -1.40 -13.93 2.14
N SER A 112 -1.92 -14.06 3.36
CA SER A 112 -1.67 -13.09 4.43
C SER A 112 -0.32 -13.32 5.09
N SER A 113 0.33 -12.23 5.49
CA SER A 113 1.60 -12.30 6.24
C SER A 113 1.45 -13.11 7.53
N PRO A 114 2.41 -13.96 7.88
CA PRO A 114 2.48 -14.58 9.22
C PRO A 114 2.55 -13.54 10.33
N ASN A 115 3.06 -12.35 10.04
CA ASN A 115 3.25 -11.25 10.98
C ASN A 115 2.06 -10.27 11.00
N ILE A 116 0.95 -10.59 10.35
CA ILE A 116 -0.19 -9.69 10.12
C ILE A 116 -0.67 -8.96 11.38
N ARG A 117 -0.73 -9.65 12.53
CA ARG A 117 -1.18 -9.05 13.80
C ARG A 117 -0.23 -7.95 14.27
N GLN A 118 1.07 -8.24 14.27
CA GLN A 118 2.11 -7.29 14.67
C GLN A 118 2.15 -6.09 13.72
N LEU A 119 2.17 -6.35 12.41
CA LEU A 119 2.21 -5.29 11.39
C LEU A 119 1.00 -4.39 11.46
N ASN A 120 -0.20 -4.93 11.66
CA ASN A 120 -1.41 -4.15 11.83
C ASN A 120 -1.41 -3.31 13.12
N MET A 121 -0.85 -3.83 14.22
CA MET A 121 -0.69 -3.04 15.46
C MET A 121 0.23 -1.85 15.23
N ILE A 122 1.39 -2.07 14.60
CA ILE A 122 2.35 -1.00 14.27
C ILE A 122 1.69 0.03 13.35
N TYR A 123 1.09 -0.44 12.26
CA TYR A 123 0.42 0.41 11.28
C TYR A 123 -0.63 1.33 11.93
N LYS A 124 -1.58 0.74 12.68
CA LYS A 124 -2.66 1.49 13.33
C LYS A 124 -2.12 2.45 14.40
N SER A 125 -1.20 2.01 15.24
CA SER A 125 -0.66 2.86 16.32
C SER A 125 0.09 4.07 15.77
N GLU A 126 0.91 3.89 14.74
CA GLU A 126 1.63 5.01 14.12
C GLU A 126 0.70 5.96 13.34
N CYS A 127 -0.31 5.43 12.66
CA CYS A 127 -1.31 6.26 12.00
C CYS A 127 -2.07 7.15 13.01
N ILE A 128 -2.58 6.56 14.08
CA ILE A 128 -3.29 7.30 15.15
C ILE A 128 -2.39 8.36 15.76
N LYS A 129 -1.15 8.00 16.12
CA LYS A 129 -0.17 8.91 16.72
C LYS A 129 0.12 10.14 15.84
N ASN A 130 0.10 9.97 14.51
CA ASN A 130 0.45 11.02 13.55
C ASN A 130 -0.78 11.66 12.89
N GLY A 131 -2.00 11.32 13.31
CA GLY A 131 -3.23 11.87 12.74
C GLY A 131 -3.45 11.50 11.28
N ILE A 132 -2.98 10.32 10.86
CA ILE A 132 -3.18 9.77 9.53
C ILE A 132 -4.41 8.86 9.56
N MET A 133 -5.38 9.12 8.71
CA MET A 133 -6.58 8.31 8.54
C MET A 133 -6.18 6.89 8.06
N CYS A 134 -6.61 5.85 8.76
CA CYS A 134 -6.23 4.47 8.46
C CYS A 134 -7.38 3.47 8.49
N ASP A 135 -8.59 3.93 8.76
CA ASP A 135 -9.80 3.15 8.55
C ASP A 135 -10.23 3.27 7.08
N VAL A 136 -10.47 2.12 6.44
CA VAL A 136 -10.79 2.07 5.01
C VAL A 136 -12.12 2.76 4.71
N ASN A 137 -13.13 2.57 5.57
CA ASN A 137 -14.44 3.20 5.38
C ASN A 137 -14.35 4.70 5.56
N GLU A 138 -13.62 5.17 6.58
CA GLU A 138 -13.37 6.59 6.81
C GLU A 138 -12.66 7.24 5.62
N CYS A 139 -11.64 6.56 5.05
CA CYS A 139 -10.98 7.02 3.83
C CYS A 139 -11.95 7.14 2.65
N PHE A 140 -12.81 6.16 2.45
CA PHE A 140 -13.80 6.20 1.37
C PHE A 140 -14.91 7.22 1.62
N GLU A 141 -15.37 7.38 2.86
CA GLU A 141 -16.31 8.44 3.22
C GLU A 141 -15.73 9.82 2.91
N TYR A 142 -14.47 10.05 3.25
CA TYR A 142 -13.78 11.29 2.89
C TYR A 142 -13.73 11.51 1.39
N LEU A 143 -13.34 10.48 0.60
CA LEU A 143 -13.23 10.57 -0.86
C LEU A 143 -14.58 10.79 -1.55
N ASN A 144 -15.68 10.43 -0.91
CA ASN A 144 -17.05 10.60 -1.43
C ASN A 144 -17.74 11.89 -0.95
N LYS A 145 -17.08 12.69 -0.10
CA LYS A 145 -17.61 14.01 0.32
C LYS A 145 -17.33 15.03 -0.77
N TYR A 146 -18.31 15.26 -1.63
CA TYR A 146 -18.27 16.34 -2.60
C TYR A 146 -19.04 17.54 -2.07
N GLU A 147 -18.45 18.73 -2.14
CA GLU A 147 -19.24 19.96 -2.06
C GLU A 147 -20.06 20.06 -3.34
N ASP A 148 -21.37 20.03 -3.21
CA ASP A 148 -22.25 20.34 -4.34
C ASP A 148 -22.13 21.84 -4.66
N LYS A 149 -21.20 22.17 -5.57
CA LYS A 149 -20.92 23.55 -5.98
C LYS A 149 -22.10 24.22 -6.68
N TYR A 150 -23.09 23.45 -7.11
CA TYR A 150 -24.19 23.95 -7.93
C TYR A 150 -25.57 23.83 -7.24
N GLY A 151 -25.63 23.37 -5.98
CA GLY A 151 -26.81 23.44 -5.12
C GLY A 151 -28.11 22.94 -5.74
N GLY A 152 -28.05 21.93 -6.59
CA GLY A 152 -29.23 21.38 -7.25
C GLY A 152 -29.74 22.20 -8.44
N GLU A 153 -29.04 23.20 -8.92
CA GLU A 153 -29.39 23.88 -10.18
C GLU A 153 -29.11 22.95 -11.37
N GLN A 154 -30.17 22.45 -11.96
CA GLN A 154 -30.10 21.72 -13.22
C GLN A 154 -29.73 22.73 -14.32
N ILE A 155 -28.48 22.69 -14.82
CA ILE A 155 -28.11 23.46 -16.00
C ILE A 155 -28.86 22.84 -17.19
N SER A 156 -29.89 23.51 -17.67
CA SER A 156 -30.58 23.16 -18.90
C SER A 156 -29.61 23.34 -20.05
N LEU A 157 -29.26 22.25 -20.72
CA LEU A 157 -28.60 22.32 -22.02
C LEU A 157 -29.69 22.65 -23.06
N ILE A 158 -29.78 23.92 -23.45
CA ILE A 158 -30.54 24.37 -24.62
C ILE A 158 -29.61 24.32 -25.83
#